data_58c5e5b56e990534234e32eca4921449
#
_entry.id   58c5e5b56e990534234e32eca4921449
#
_cell.length_a   1.000
_cell.length_b   1.000
_cell.length_c   1.000
_cell.angle_alpha   90.00
_cell.angle_beta   90.00
_cell.angle_gamma   90.00
#
_symmetry.space_group_name_H-M   'P 1'
#
loop_
_entity.id
_entity.type
_entity.pdbx_description
1 polymer ?
#
loop_
_entity_poly.entity_id
_entity_poly.type
_entity_poly.pdbx_seq_one_letter_code
_entity_poly.pdbx_strand_id
1 'polypeptide(L)'
;MPNKPTVEAPAKPSAIDDEYLLALGRFVHAFSAAESMLHSLLVHHAGMSKGTGAALLSGVRVKHAMESVNRLFEYWKRDKEKAALQKPFQQLGEILSIRDHLLHYGAQEDESGKLFVTNVERKHLPERATTRLISIVDLKAMTSDE
;
A
#
# COMPACT_ATOMS: atom_id res chain seq x y z
N MET A 1 56.60 -0.84 -17.05
CA MET A 1 55.53 -1.69 -17.58
C MET A 1 54.24 -0.87 -17.48
N PRO A 2 53.51 -0.64 -18.55
CA PRO A 2 52.26 0.14 -18.49
C PRO A 2 51.16 -0.70 -17.84
N ASN A 3 50.49 -0.10 -16.83
CA ASN A 3 49.31 -0.66 -16.18
C ASN A 3 48.20 -0.89 -17.24
N LYS A 4 47.79 -2.14 -17.40
CA LYS A 4 46.58 -2.48 -18.18
C LYS A 4 45.36 -1.83 -17.47
N PRO A 5 44.53 -1.08 -18.22
CA PRO A 5 43.26 -0.61 -17.64
C PRO A 5 42.41 -1.82 -17.30
N THR A 6 42.04 -1.93 -16.03
CA THR A 6 41.04 -2.89 -15.55
C THR A 6 39.69 -2.44 -16.13
N VAL A 7 39.20 -3.16 -17.12
CA VAL A 7 37.84 -2.96 -17.64
C VAL A 7 36.90 -3.43 -16.53
N GLU A 8 36.29 -2.50 -15.79
CA GLU A 8 35.21 -2.83 -14.89
C GLU A 8 34.10 -3.54 -15.68
N ALA A 9 33.69 -4.69 -15.19
CA ALA A 9 32.53 -5.38 -15.73
C ALA A 9 31.31 -4.44 -15.65
N PRO A 10 30.43 -4.40 -16.67
CA PRO A 10 29.23 -3.56 -16.63
C PRO A 10 28.42 -3.91 -15.38
N ALA A 11 28.06 -2.88 -14.62
CA ALA A 11 27.21 -3.02 -13.44
C ALA A 11 25.92 -3.74 -13.84
N LYS A 12 25.51 -4.75 -13.06
CA LYS A 12 24.25 -5.47 -13.27
C LYS A 12 23.11 -4.43 -13.21
N PRO A 13 22.18 -4.43 -14.19
CA PRO A 13 21.05 -3.52 -14.15
C PRO A 13 20.26 -3.76 -12.84
N SER A 14 19.94 -2.66 -12.15
CA SER A 14 19.13 -2.73 -10.91
C SER A 14 17.69 -3.08 -11.26
N ALA A 15 17.05 -3.90 -10.42
CA ALA A 15 15.61 -4.15 -10.52
C ALA A 15 14.77 -2.95 -10.05
N ILE A 16 15.41 -1.97 -9.38
CA ILE A 16 14.81 -0.67 -9.05
C ILE A 16 15.15 0.27 -10.22
N ASP A 17 14.40 0.15 -11.27
CA ASP A 17 14.53 0.94 -12.51
C ASP A 17 13.33 1.88 -12.71
N ASP A 18 13.31 2.58 -13.83
CA ASP A 18 12.23 3.52 -14.17
C ASP A 18 10.87 2.81 -14.28
N GLU A 19 10.83 1.56 -14.74
CA GLU A 19 9.59 0.79 -14.83
C GLU A 19 9.03 0.47 -13.44
N TYR A 20 9.88 0.08 -12.50
CA TYR A 20 9.50 -0.12 -11.11
C TYR A 20 9.00 1.17 -10.47
N LEU A 21 9.72 2.27 -10.64
CA LEU A 21 9.34 3.57 -10.08
C LEU A 21 8.01 4.06 -10.64
N LEU A 22 7.74 3.85 -11.94
CA LEU A 22 6.47 4.16 -12.56
C LEU A 22 5.34 3.30 -12.01
N ALA A 23 5.54 1.99 -11.86
CA ALA A 23 4.56 1.07 -11.29
C ALA A 23 4.24 1.44 -9.83
N LEU A 24 5.26 1.76 -9.02
CA LEU A 24 5.10 2.24 -7.65
C LEU A 24 4.31 3.55 -7.59
N GLY A 25 4.61 4.50 -8.47
CA GLY A 25 3.88 5.77 -8.55
C GLY A 25 2.39 5.59 -8.87
N ARG A 26 2.07 4.71 -9.83
CA ARG A 26 0.69 4.34 -10.17
C ARG A 26 -0.02 3.67 -9.00
N PHE A 27 0.64 2.75 -8.33
CA PHE A 27 0.13 2.07 -7.13
C PHE A 27 -0.22 3.07 -6.02
N VAL A 28 0.69 4.01 -5.70
CA VAL A 28 0.44 5.04 -4.68
C VAL A 28 -0.72 5.95 -5.08
N HIS A 29 -0.82 6.32 -6.36
CA HIS A 29 -1.94 7.13 -6.86
C HIS A 29 -3.28 6.40 -6.75
N ALA A 30 -3.36 5.14 -7.18
CA ALA A 30 -4.57 4.31 -7.08
C ALA A 30 -4.99 4.11 -5.61
N PHE A 31 -4.02 3.85 -4.72
CA PHE A 31 -4.28 3.74 -3.29
C PHE A 31 -4.87 5.04 -2.71
N SER A 32 -4.32 6.20 -3.08
CA SER A 32 -4.83 7.50 -2.63
C SER A 32 -6.26 7.76 -3.11
N ALA A 33 -6.61 7.31 -4.32
CA ALA A 33 -7.98 7.38 -4.82
C ALA A 33 -8.92 6.49 -4.00
N ALA A 34 -8.53 5.26 -3.70
CA ALA A 34 -9.32 4.34 -2.87
C ALA A 34 -9.52 4.89 -1.44
N GLU A 35 -8.49 5.50 -0.85
CA GLU A 35 -8.58 6.19 0.45
C GLU A 35 -9.60 7.34 0.41
N SER A 36 -9.55 8.17 -0.64
CA SER A 36 -10.50 9.27 -0.83
C SER A 36 -11.94 8.78 -1.00
N MET A 37 -12.14 7.68 -1.74
CA MET A 37 -13.45 7.05 -1.88
C MET A 37 -13.97 6.51 -0.55
N LEU A 38 -13.12 5.87 0.26
CA LEU A 38 -13.49 5.37 1.58
C LEU A 38 -13.90 6.51 2.53
N HIS A 39 -13.17 7.62 2.53
CA HIS A 39 -13.56 8.81 3.30
C HIS A 39 -14.90 9.39 2.83
N SER A 40 -15.12 9.44 1.52
CA SER A 40 -16.40 9.88 0.95
C SER A 40 -17.55 8.95 1.34
N LEU A 41 -17.33 7.65 1.36
CA LEU A 41 -18.28 6.65 1.82
C LEU A 41 -18.63 6.88 3.30
N LEU A 42 -17.62 7.09 4.15
CA LEU A 42 -17.82 7.37 5.58
C LEU A 42 -18.62 8.66 5.80
N VAL A 43 -18.28 9.75 5.12
CA VAL A 43 -18.99 11.04 5.18
C VAL A 43 -20.45 10.87 4.78
N HIS A 44 -20.70 10.18 3.65
CA HIS A 44 -22.05 9.94 3.13
C HIS A 44 -22.91 9.16 4.13
N HIS A 45 -22.40 8.01 4.60
CA HIS A 45 -23.14 7.15 5.51
C HIS A 45 -23.27 7.73 6.93
N ALA A 46 -22.35 8.59 7.35
CA ALA A 46 -22.49 9.31 8.62
C ALA A 46 -23.47 10.50 8.54
N GLY A 47 -24.01 10.79 7.36
CA GLY A 47 -24.93 11.94 7.16
C GLY A 47 -24.26 13.30 7.34
N MET A 48 -22.95 13.37 7.17
CA MET A 48 -22.19 14.60 7.36
C MET A 48 -22.20 15.46 6.10
N SER A 49 -22.16 16.79 6.28
CA SER A 49 -21.78 17.68 5.18
C SER A 49 -20.30 17.48 4.80
N LYS A 50 -19.93 17.83 3.57
CA LYS A 50 -18.52 17.76 3.13
C LYS A 50 -17.59 18.55 4.05
N GLY A 51 -18.02 19.75 4.49
CA GLY A 51 -17.23 20.58 5.41
C GLY A 51 -17.06 19.95 6.77
N THR A 52 -18.12 19.41 7.36
CA THR A 52 -18.06 18.67 8.63
C THR A 52 -17.18 17.44 8.51
N GLY A 53 -17.34 16.66 7.42
CA GLY A 53 -16.51 15.50 7.14
C GLY A 53 -15.04 15.86 7.03
N ALA A 54 -14.70 16.91 6.28
CA ALA A 54 -13.33 17.38 6.16
C ALA A 54 -12.72 17.78 7.51
N ALA A 55 -13.49 18.48 8.35
CA ALA A 55 -13.03 18.92 9.67
C ALA A 55 -12.81 17.75 10.65
N LEU A 56 -13.72 16.76 10.66
CA LEU A 56 -13.69 15.67 11.64
C LEU A 56 -12.84 14.46 11.18
N LEU A 57 -12.75 14.24 9.88
CA LEU A 57 -12.07 13.07 9.31
C LEU A 57 -10.69 13.38 8.71
N SER A 58 -10.25 14.65 8.77
CA SER A 58 -8.90 15.03 8.37
C SER A 58 -7.86 14.23 9.17
N GLY A 59 -7.00 13.48 8.47
CA GLY A 59 -5.99 12.65 9.10
C GLY A 59 -6.49 11.29 9.65
N VAL A 60 -7.76 10.95 9.49
CA VAL A 60 -8.27 9.61 9.81
C VAL A 60 -7.65 8.60 8.84
N ARG A 61 -6.93 7.63 9.40
CA ARG A 61 -6.25 6.59 8.61
C ARG A 61 -7.26 5.60 8.03
N VAL A 62 -6.92 5.01 6.89
CA VAL A 62 -7.73 4.01 6.17
C VAL A 62 -8.31 2.93 7.08
N LYS A 63 -7.50 2.34 7.95
CA LYS A 63 -7.96 1.32 8.90
C LYS A 63 -9.10 1.81 9.80
N HIS A 64 -8.95 3.00 10.39
CA HIS A 64 -9.98 3.57 11.26
C HIS A 64 -11.24 3.99 10.48
N ALA A 65 -11.08 4.42 9.22
CA ALA A 65 -12.22 4.72 8.35
C ALA A 65 -13.02 3.44 8.03
N MET A 66 -12.37 2.33 7.69
CA MET A 66 -13.02 1.03 7.49
C MET A 66 -13.76 0.55 8.74
N GLU A 67 -13.12 0.64 9.90
CA GLU A 67 -13.73 0.28 11.19
C GLU A 67 -14.95 1.15 11.50
N SER A 68 -14.90 2.45 11.17
CA SER A 68 -15.99 3.38 11.39
C SER A 68 -17.19 3.10 10.48
N VAL A 69 -16.95 2.79 9.19
CA VAL A 69 -18.01 2.36 8.26
C VAL A 69 -18.67 1.07 8.76
N ASN A 70 -17.89 0.08 9.19
CA ASN A 70 -18.43 -1.16 9.74
C ASN A 70 -19.32 -0.93 10.97
N ARG A 71 -18.87 -0.06 11.90
CA ARG A 71 -19.66 0.31 13.08
C ARG A 71 -20.96 1.04 12.74
N LEU A 72 -20.93 1.93 11.74
CA LEU A 72 -22.15 2.61 11.26
C LEU A 72 -23.17 1.62 10.70
N PHE A 73 -22.72 0.68 9.87
CA PHE A 73 -23.62 -0.32 9.29
C PHE A 73 -24.17 -1.29 10.35
N GLU A 74 -23.37 -1.63 11.35
CA GLU A 74 -23.81 -2.43 12.49
C GLU A 74 -24.86 -1.69 13.34
N TYR A 75 -24.61 -0.42 13.65
CA TYR A 75 -25.55 0.42 14.38
C TYR A 75 -26.90 0.57 13.65
N TRP A 76 -26.88 0.72 12.33
CA TRP A 76 -28.09 0.85 11.52
C TRP A 76 -28.68 -0.48 11.06
N LYS A 77 -28.13 -1.61 11.49
CA LYS A 77 -28.55 -2.98 11.12
C LYS A 77 -28.56 -3.20 9.60
N ARG A 78 -27.55 -2.63 8.92
CA ARG A 78 -27.36 -2.79 7.45
C ARG A 78 -26.45 -3.98 7.17
N ASP A 79 -26.91 -5.17 7.51
CA ASP A 79 -26.11 -6.40 7.42
C ASP A 79 -25.73 -6.77 5.98
N LYS A 80 -26.58 -6.46 5.02
CA LYS A 80 -26.31 -6.74 3.60
C LYS A 80 -25.18 -5.88 3.07
N GLU A 81 -25.21 -4.57 3.35
CA GLU A 81 -24.18 -3.62 2.94
C GLU A 81 -22.86 -3.92 3.66
N LYS A 82 -22.92 -4.25 4.95
CA LYS A 82 -21.75 -4.69 5.72
C LYS A 82 -21.11 -5.93 5.10
N ALA A 83 -21.91 -6.93 4.74
CA ALA A 83 -21.43 -8.15 4.09
C ALA A 83 -20.82 -7.88 2.71
N ALA A 84 -21.41 -6.96 1.92
CA ALA A 84 -20.88 -6.58 0.61
C ALA A 84 -19.50 -5.89 0.69
N LEU A 85 -19.20 -5.19 1.79
CA LEU A 85 -17.91 -4.52 2.00
C LEU A 85 -16.83 -5.43 2.59
N GLN A 86 -17.16 -6.62 3.05
CA GLN A 86 -16.22 -7.50 3.74
C GLN A 86 -15.01 -7.84 2.87
N LYS A 87 -15.24 -8.30 1.64
CA LYS A 87 -14.17 -8.65 0.69
C LYS A 87 -13.36 -7.42 0.24
N PRO A 88 -13.97 -6.31 -0.21
CA PRO A 88 -13.25 -5.08 -0.52
C PRO A 88 -12.40 -4.57 0.65
N PHE A 89 -12.90 -4.60 1.87
CA PHE A 89 -12.14 -4.13 3.04
C PHE A 89 -10.99 -5.06 3.41
N GLN A 90 -11.15 -6.37 3.24
CA GLN A 90 -10.05 -7.31 3.40
C GLN A 90 -8.95 -7.01 2.38
N GLN A 91 -9.29 -6.88 1.10
CA GLN A 91 -8.33 -6.55 0.04
C GLN A 91 -7.63 -5.21 0.30
N LEU A 92 -8.38 -4.18 0.67
CA LEU A 92 -7.80 -2.87 1.00
C LEU A 92 -6.85 -2.95 2.20
N GLY A 93 -7.16 -3.78 3.20
CA GLY A 93 -6.28 -4.04 4.33
C GLY A 93 -4.95 -4.70 3.94
N GLU A 94 -4.98 -5.64 3.00
CA GLU A 94 -3.79 -6.29 2.46
C GLU A 94 -2.93 -5.29 1.67
N ILE A 95 -3.56 -4.50 0.79
CA ILE A 95 -2.92 -3.44 0.01
C ILE A 95 -2.31 -2.37 0.94
N LEU A 96 -3.03 -1.98 1.99
CA LEU A 96 -2.53 -1.04 3.00
C LEU A 96 -1.24 -1.54 3.65
N SER A 97 -1.20 -2.83 4.01
CA SER A 97 0.00 -3.45 4.58
C SER A 97 1.20 -3.39 3.62
N ILE A 98 0.98 -3.65 2.33
CA ILE A 98 2.03 -3.55 1.31
C ILE A 98 2.49 -2.10 1.14
N ARG A 99 1.55 -1.18 1.00
CA ARG A 99 1.80 0.25 0.89
C ARG A 99 2.66 0.76 2.05
N ASP A 100 2.31 0.40 3.27
CA ASP A 100 3.03 0.84 4.47
C ASP A 100 4.47 0.29 4.48
N HIS A 101 4.67 -0.96 4.07
CA HIS A 101 6.02 -1.52 3.95
C HIS A 101 6.83 -0.78 2.87
N LEU A 102 6.26 -0.57 1.69
CA LEU A 102 6.93 0.13 0.59
C LEU A 102 7.33 1.57 0.94
N LEU A 103 6.43 2.33 1.56
CA LEU A 103 6.67 3.74 1.88
C LEU A 103 7.57 3.94 3.10
N HIS A 104 7.55 3.02 4.07
CA HIS A 104 8.33 3.18 5.29
C HIS A 104 9.72 2.52 5.22
N TYR A 105 9.87 1.47 4.45
CA TYR A 105 11.11 0.69 4.40
C TYR A 105 11.74 0.67 3.01
N GLY A 106 10.99 1.02 1.97
CA GLY A 106 11.41 0.93 0.58
C GLY A 106 11.52 -0.51 0.10
N ALA A 107 11.73 -0.68 -1.20
CA ALA A 107 12.10 -1.96 -1.75
C ALA A 107 13.63 -2.11 -1.75
N GLN A 108 14.07 -3.33 -1.55
CA GLN A 108 15.48 -3.75 -1.61
C GLN A 108 15.60 -4.84 -2.67
N GLU A 109 16.79 -4.98 -3.23
CA GLU A 109 17.11 -6.01 -4.20
C GLU A 109 18.03 -7.04 -3.55
N ASP A 110 17.71 -8.33 -3.72
CA ASP A 110 18.57 -9.41 -3.28
C ASP A 110 19.69 -9.70 -4.30
N GLU A 111 20.62 -10.58 -3.96
CA GLU A 111 21.73 -10.99 -4.85
C GLU A 111 21.24 -11.61 -6.18
N SER A 112 20.02 -12.14 -6.22
CA SER A 112 19.40 -12.71 -7.42
C SER A 112 18.69 -11.67 -8.29
N GLY A 113 18.55 -10.42 -7.82
CA GLY A 113 17.81 -9.33 -8.48
C GLY A 113 16.31 -9.36 -8.20
N LYS A 114 15.87 -10.04 -7.15
CA LYS A 114 14.46 -10.01 -6.73
C LYS A 114 14.22 -8.88 -5.77
N LEU A 115 13.10 -8.19 -5.96
CA LEU A 115 12.67 -7.13 -5.06
C LEU A 115 11.93 -7.70 -3.85
N PHE A 116 12.24 -7.18 -2.69
CA PHE A 116 11.53 -7.46 -1.45
C PHE A 116 11.41 -6.21 -0.59
N VAL A 117 10.46 -6.21 0.32
CA VAL A 117 10.30 -5.22 1.37
C VAL A 117 10.40 -5.89 2.73
N THR A 118 11.15 -5.27 3.64
CA THR A 118 11.37 -5.84 4.97
C THR A 118 11.43 -4.75 6.03
N ASN A 119 10.96 -5.07 7.23
CA ASN A 119 11.05 -4.20 8.40
C ASN A 119 12.08 -4.67 9.44
N VAL A 120 12.95 -5.62 9.06
CA VAL A 120 13.90 -6.29 9.98
C VAL A 120 14.76 -5.29 10.72
N GLU A 121 15.31 -4.30 10.02
CA GLU A 121 16.24 -3.32 10.63
C GLU A 121 15.61 -2.39 11.67
N ARG A 122 14.27 -2.25 11.65
CA ARG A 122 13.54 -1.34 12.56
C ARG A 122 12.76 -2.05 13.66
N LYS A 123 12.82 -3.37 13.71
CA LYS A 123 12.14 -4.15 14.76
C LYS A 123 13.16 -4.62 15.81
N HIS A 124 12.90 -4.24 17.05
CA HIS A 124 13.70 -4.70 18.19
C HIS A 124 13.50 -6.20 18.49
N LEU A 125 12.40 -6.77 18.00
CA LEU A 125 12.05 -8.18 18.19
C LEU A 125 12.03 -8.86 16.83
N PRO A 126 13.00 -9.75 16.54
CA PRO A 126 13.12 -10.44 15.25
C PRO A 126 11.86 -11.22 14.85
N GLU A 127 11.13 -11.77 15.82
CA GLU A 127 9.87 -12.50 15.58
C GLU A 127 8.75 -11.63 15.03
N ARG A 128 8.88 -10.30 15.09
CA ARG A 128 7.94 -9.33 14.48
C ARG A 128 8.42 -8.80 13.15
N ALA A 129 9.58 -9.27 12.70
CA ALA A 129 10.08 -8.91 11.39
C ALA A 129 9.25 -9.59 10.30
N THR A 130 8.92 -8.84 9.27
CA THR A 130 8.22 -9.36 8.09
C THR A 130 9.03 -9.03 6.86
N THR A 131 9.18 -10.01 5.98
CA THR A 131 9.78 -9.83 4.66
C THR A 131 8.78 -10.30 3.62
N ARG A 132 8.57 -9.51 2.60
CA ARG A 132 7.62 -9.78 1.53
C ARG A 132 8.30 -9.60 0.19
N LEU A 133 8.28 -10.61 -0.65
CA LEU A 133 8.64 -10.45 -2.06
C LEU A 133 7.60 -9.56 -2.73
N ILE A 134 8.06 -8.67 -3.59
CA ILE A 134 7.20 -7.80 -4.37
C ILE A 134 7.77 -7.71 -5.78
N SER A 135 6.90 -7.69 -6.77
CA SER A 135 7.30 -7.55 -8.16
C SER A 135 6.58 -6.38 -8.82
N ILE A 136 7.09 -5.95 -9.97
CA ILE A 136 6.39 -4.96 -10.82
C ILE A 136 5.02 -5.49 -11.23
N VAL A 137 4.90 -6.81 -11.46
CA VAL A 137 3.63 -7.46 -11.81
C VAL A 137 2.62 -7.33 -10.66
N ASP A 138 3.07 -7.54 -9.42
CA ASP A 138 2.19 -7.38 -8.24
C ASP A 138 1.71 -5.94 -8.11
N LEU A 139 2.59 -4.95 -8.30
CA LEU A 139 2.22 -3.53 -8.26
C LEU A 139 1.23 -3.18 -9.36
N LYS A 140 1.43 -3.69 -10.58
CA LYS A 140 0.52 -3.49 -11.70
C LYS A 140 -0.84 -4.15 -11.45
N ALA A 141 -0.86 -5.38 -10.93
CA ALA A 141 -2.09 -6.10 -10.60
C ALA A 141 -2.93 -5.37 -9.54
N MET A 142 -2.29 -4.75 -8.54
CA MET A 142 -2.98 -3.97 -7.51
C MET A 142 -3.55 -2.63 -8.03
N THR A 143 -3.24 -2.24 -9.27
CA THR A 143 -3.72 -1.00 -9.90
C THR A 143 -4.66 -1.24 -11.06
N SER A 144 -4.87 -2.50 -11.46
CA SER A 144 -5.75 -2.86 -12.57
C SER A 144 -7.17 -3.06 -12.04
N ASP A 145 -8.12 -2.42 -12.71
CA ASP A 145 -9.54 -2.72 -12.58
C ASP A 145 -9.84 -3.97 -13.43
N GLU A 146 -9.60 -5.19 -12.90
CA GLU A 146 -10.14 -6.44 -13.45
C GLU A 146 -11.41 -6.86 -12.72
#